data_387da293be4126660e4c5e4f9735ec73
#
_entry.id   387da293be4126660e4c5e4f9735ec73
#
_cell.length_a   1.000
_cell.length_b   1.000
_cell.length_c   1.000
_cell.angle_alpha   90.00
_cell.angle_beta   90.00
_cell.angle_gamma   90.00
#
_symmetry.space_group_name_H-M   'P 1'
#
loop_
_entity.id
_entity.type
_entity.pdbx_description
1 polymer ?
#
loop_
_entity_poly.entity_id
_entity_poly.type
_entity_poly.pdbx_seq_one_letter_code
_entity_poly.pdbx_strand_id
1 'polypeptide(L)'
;MNNPVSIKPVIVQSAGQPETAQVRKADLPQFKVELDDRAILLPDGKVLHHVIMSVDEGGHIAFDGVFAFNRTGRHPRLLRLSLADTGALAAELVNAVYAAKTAFVFGQSLKITITVVANGYKMECHHEGEAFDLFLSTGVIWRFIKGLLLAIDAASPGVAN
;
A
#
# COMPACT_ATOMS: atom_id res chain seq x y z
N MET A 1 -6.69 45.10 -5.32
CA MET A 1 -6.83 44.57 -5.20
C MET A 1 -6.75 43.52 -5.17
N ASN A 2 -6.60 43.50 -5.02
CA ASN A 2 -6.69 42.72 -4.85
C ASN A 2 -6.78 41.72 -4.63
N ASN A 3 -6.71 41.41 -4.59
CA ASN A 3 -6.90 40.57 -4.32
C ASN A 3 -6.91 39.55 -4.16
N PRO A 4 -6.69 39.53 -4.25
CA PRO A 4 -6.83 38.52 -4.03
C PRO A 4 -6.91 37.56 -3.56
N VAL A 5 -6.96 37.85 -3.31
CA VAL A 5 -7.17 37.06 -2.76
C VAL A 5 -7.55 36.11 -2.50
N SER A 6 -7.54 36.34 -2.60
CA SER A 6 -8.01 35.65 -2.33
C SER A 6 -8.16 34.69 -2.09
N ILE A 7 -7.90 34.83 -2.09
CA ILE A 7 -8.12 34.11 -1.80
C ILE A 7 -8.44 33.40 -1.13
N LYS A 8 -8.44 33.72 -0.78
CA LYS A 8 -8.83 33.36 -0.05
C LYS A 8 -9.39 32.58 0.24
N PRO A 9 -9.55 32.61 0.09
CA PRO A 9 -10.12 31.96 0.57
C PRO A 9 -10.31 31.12 0.85
N VAL A 10 -10.26 31.26 0.98
CA VAL A 10 -10.62 30.70 1.39
C VAL A 10 -10.94 30.06 1.99
N ILE A 11 -10.83 30.36 2.35
CA ILE A 11 -11.18 30.12 3.00
C ILE A 11 -11.83 29.77 3.58
N VAL A 12 -12.03 29.94 3.68
CA VAL A 12 -12.72 29.93 4.22
C VAL A 12 -13.38 29.54 4.70
N GLN A 13 -13.67 29.54 4.92
CA GLN A 13 -14.36 29.35 5.36
C GLN A 13 -15.15 28.92 5.88
N SER A 14 -15.40 28.86 6.00
CA SER A 14 -16.15 28.65 6.39
C SER A 14 -16.48 28.42 7.34
N ALA A 15 -16.46 28.73 7.28
CA ALA A 15 -16.73 28.73 8.36
C ALA A 15 -17.26 27.67 8.88
N GLY A 16 -17.48 27.44 9.41
CA GLY A 16 -18.11 26.44 9.96
C GLY A 16 -17.78 25.12 9.50
N GLN A 17 -17.56 24.95 8.41
CA GLN A 17 -17.26 23.81 8.02
C GLN A 17 -15.99 23.59 8.02
N PRO A 18 -15.60 22.97 8.78
CA PRO A 18 -14.36 22.51 8.82
C PRO A 18 -14.09 21.83 7.61
N GLU A 19 -13.99 22.36 6.63
CA GLU A 19 -13.56 21.88 5.69
C GLU A 19 -12.69 21.13 5.77
N THR A 20 -12.74 20.87 6.68
CA THR A 20 -12.08 19.94 6.93
C THR A 20 -11.63 19.35 5.90
N ALA A 21 -11.00 20.04 5.46
CA ALA A 21 -9.96 19.38 5.07
C ALA A 21 -10.31 18.22 4.26
N GLN A 22 -10.94 18.42 3.25
CA GLN A 22 -10.88 17.49 2.24
C GLN A 22 -9.48 17.49 1.70
N VAL A 23 -8.63 16.74 2.30
CA VAL A 23 -7.33 16.42 1.75
C VAL A 23 -7.58 15.92 0.34
N ARG A 24 -7.14 16.66 -0.64
CA ARG A 24 -7.29 16.22 -2.02
C ARG A 24 -6.62 14.87 -2.17
N LYS A 25 -7.21 13.99 -2.95
CA LYS A 25 -6.63 12.67 -3.18
C LYS A 25 -5.17 12.76 -3.63
N ALA A 26 -4.80 13.83 -4.33
CA ALA A 26 -3.42 14.07 -4.75
C ALA A 26 -2.47 14.41 -3.60
N ASP A 27 -2.99 14.81 -2.46
CA ASP A 27 -2.18 15.23 -1.32
C ASP A 27 -1.96 14.09 -0.31
N LEU A 28 -2.57 12.92 -0.54
CA LEU A 28 -2.37 11.76 0.33
C LEU A 28 -1.00 11.15 0.08
N PRO A 29 -0.29 10.74 1.14
CA PRO A 29 1.02 10.15 0.98
C PRO A 29 0.99 8.90 0.11
N GLN A 30 1.94 8.82 -0.80
CA GLN A 30 2.09 7.67 -1.69
C GLN A 30 3.55 7.22 -1.72
N PHE A 31 3.76 5.92 -1.73
CA PHE A 31 5.07 5.31 -1.75
C PHE A 31 5.15 4.30 -2.89
N LYS A 32 6.07 4.53 -3.82
CA LYS A 32 6.27 3.64 -4.94
C LYS A 32 7.30 2.59 -4.55
N VAL A 33 6.92 1.33 -4.69
CA VAL A 33 7.82 0.20 -4.48
C VAL A 33 8.09 -0.45 -5.83
N GLU A 34 9.31 -0.35 -6.30
CA GLU A 34 9.70 -0.96 -7.56
C GLU A 34 9.98 -2.44 -7.33
N LEU A 35 9.33 -3.27 -8.11
CA LEU A 35 9.51 -4.69 -8.15
C LEU A 35 10.40 -5.03 -9.36
N ASP A 36 11.02 -6.18 -9.33
CA ASP A 36 11.77 -6.60 -10.50
C ASP A 36 10.84 -7.20 -11.56
N ASP A 37 11.39 -7.45 -12.75
CA ASP A 37 10.64 -7.98 -13.89
C ASP A 37 10.14 -9.41 -13.69
N ARG A 38 10.42 -10.01 -12.52
CA ARG A 38 9.92 -11.34 -12.19
C ARG A 38 8.72 -11.31 -11.30
N ALA A 39 8.31 -10.12 -10.85
CA ALA A 39 7.11 -10.01 -10.04
C ALA A 39 5.90 -10.28 -10.92
N ILE A 40 5.30 -11.45 -10.73
CA ILE A 40 4.17 -11.90 -11.51
C ILE A 40 2.97 -12.01 -10.62
N LEU A 41 1.87 -11.42 -11.05
CA LEU A 41 0.60 -11.53 -10.36
C LEU A 41 -0.21 -12.68 -10.99
N LEU A 42 -0.56 -13.65 -10.18
CA LEU A 42 -1.41 -14.75 -10.58
C LEU A 42 -2.84 -14.54 -10.10
N PRO A 43 -3.84 -15.05 -10.80
CA PRO A 43 -3.74 -16.05 -11.88
C PRO A 43 -3.46 -15.48 -13.27
N ASP A 44 -3.52 -14.17 -13.43
CA ASP A 44 -3.48 -13.56 -14.77
C ASP A 44 -2.11 -13.64 -15.45
N GLY A 45 -1.07 -13.93 -14.72
CA GLY A 45 0.29 -13.98 -15.25
C GLY A 45 0.85 -12.63 -15.67
N LYS A 46 0.22 -11.53 -15.22
CA LYS A 46 0.65 -10.19 -15.59
C LYS A 46 1.91 -9.81 -14.83
N VAL A 47 2.84 -9.20 -15.53
CA VAL A 47 4.06 -8.69 -14.91
C VAL A 47 3.76 -7.40 -14.17
N LEU A 48 4.04 -7.41 -12.87
CA LEU A 48 3.85 -6.27 -11.99
C LEU A 48 5.16 -5.52 -11.86
N HIS A 49 5.23 -4.31 -12.37
CA HIS A 49 6.46 -3.52 -12.31
C HIS A 49 6.66 -2.87 -10.96
N HIS A 50 5.62 -2.34 -10.37
CA HIS A 50 5.71 -1.77 -9.03
C HIS A 50 4.33 -1.72 -8.37
N VAL A 51 4.37 -1.49 -7.09
CA VAL A 51 3.18 -1.28 -6.27
C VAL A 51 3.24 0.14 -5.72
N ILE A 52 2.12 0.83 -5.81
CA ILE A 52 1.97 2.13 -5.16
C ILE A 52 1.21 1.89 -3.87
N MET A 53 1.84 2.20 -2.76
CA MET A 53 1.20 2.17 -1.45
C MET A 53 0.75 3.58 -1.10
N SER A 54 -0.50 3.75 -0.74
CA SER A 54 -1.05 5.04 -0.38
C SER A 54 -1.90 4.95 0.87
N VAL A 55 -1.89 6.03 1.64
CA VAL A 55 -2.78 6.15 2.80
C VAL A 55 -4.06 6.80 2.32
N ASP A 56 -5.19 6.16 2.57
CA ASP A 56 -6.48 6.72 2.18
C ASP A 56 -7.07 7.60 3.29
N GLU A 57 -8.20 8.23 2.98
CA GLU A 57 -8.88 9.14 3.90
C GLU A 57 -9.31 8.48 5.21
N GLY A 58 -9.52 7.17 5.20
CA GLY A 58 -9.88 6.39 6.38
C GLY A 58 -8.69 5.90 7.19
N GLY A 59 -7.47 6.24 6.78
CA GLY A 59 -6.27 5.77 7.44
C GLY A 59 -5.90 4.32 7.10
N HIS A 60 -6.52 3.77 6.07
CA HIS A 60 -6.15 2.46 5.55
C HIS A 60 -5.02 2.60 4.54
N ILE A 61 -4.29 1.53 4.34
CA ILE A 61 -3.22 1.49 3.36
C ILE A 61 -3.69 0.71 2.15
N ALA A 62 -3.66 1.37 1.01
CA ALA A 62 -4.08 0.85 -0.27
C ALA A 62 -2.86 0.46 -1.10
N PHE A 63 -2.97 -0.65 -1.81
CA PHE A 63 -1.91 -1.18 -2.64
C PHE A 63 -2.43 -1.27 -4.07
N ASP A 64 -1.92 -0.42 -4.94
CA ASP A 64 -2.32 -0.39 -6.34
C ASP A 64 -1.19 -0.95 -7.22
N GLY A 65 -1.52 -1.87 -8.09
CA GLY A 65 -0.55 -2.51 -8.97
C GLY A 65 -0.34 -1.74 -10.27
N VAL A 66 0.91 -1.55 -10.64
CA VAL A 66 1.28 -0.96 -11.93
C VAL A 66 1.89 -2.04 -12.82
N PHE A 67 1.18 -2.39 -13.87
CA PHE A 67 1.54 -3.47 -14.77
C PHE A 67 2.29 -2.99 -16.01
N ALA A 68 3.11 -3.86 -16.57
CA ALA A 68 3.97 -3.58 -17.71
C ALA A 68 3.25 -2.98 -18.91
N PHE A 69 2.07 -3.47 -19.21
CA PHE A 69 1.33 -3.07 -20.40
C PHE A 69 -0.05 -2.51 -20.05
N ASN A 70 -0.06 -1.51 -19.18
CA ASN A 70 -1.31 -0.90 -18.79
C ASN A 70 -1.71 0.19 -19.78
N ARG A 71 -2.61 -0.14 -20.68
CA ARG A 71 -3.10 0.80 -21.71
C ARG A 71 -4.17 1.74 -21.19
N THR A 72 -4.74 1.46 -20.04
CA THR A 72 -5.87 2.23 -19.52
C THR A 72 -5.46 3.37 -18.60
N GLY A 73 -4.21 3.38 -18.18
CA GLY A 73 -3.71 4.34 -17.19
C GLY A 73 -4.28 4.13 -15.79
N ARG A 74 -5.08 3.08 -15.59
CA ARG A 74 -5.64 2.78 -14.28
C ARG A 74 -4.81 1.73 -13.59
N HIS A 75 -4.64 1.92 -12.29
CA HIS A 75 -3.91 0.98 -11.47
C HIS A 75 -4.91 0.20 -10.61
N PRO A 76 -5.09 -1.10 -10.88
CA PRO A 76 -6.04 -1.88 -10.11
C PRO A 76 -5.61 -2.00 -8.66
N ARG A 77 -6.60 -1.90 -7.78
CA ARG A 77 -6.40 -2.10 -6.35
C ARG A 77 -6.17 -3.58 -6.08
N LEU A 78 -5.01 -3.90 -5.51
CA LEU A 78 -4.67 -5.26 -5.11
C LEU A 78 -5.17 -5.55 -3.71
N LEU A 79 -4.89 -4.67 -2.78
CA LEU A 79 -5.24 -4.81 -1.37
C LEU A 79 -5.60 -3.45 -0.78
N ARG A 80 -6.41 -3.49 0.26
CA ARG A 80 -6.66 -2.34 1.12
C ARG A 80 -6.70 -2.85 2.55
N LEU A 81 -5.70 -2.53 3.33
CA LEU A 81 -5.52 -3.08 4.66
C LEU A 81 -5.68 -2.01 5.73
N SER A 82 -6.16 -2.42 6.90
CA SER A 82 -6.12 -1.57 8.07
C SER A 82 -4.67 -1.31 8.48
N LEU A 83 -4.44 -0.30 9.29
CA LEU A 83 -3.12 -0.02 9.83
C LEU A 83 -2.58 -1.22 10.62
N ALA A 84 -3.44 -1.88 11.39
CA ALA A 84 -3.06 -3.05 12.17
C ALA A 84 -2.65 -4.23 11.28
N ASP A 85 -3.43 -4.52 10.24
CA ASP A 85 -3.11 -5.61 9.31
C ASP A 85 -1.84 -5.32 8.50
N THR A 86 -1.63 -4.07 8.14
CA THR A 86 -0.40 -3.66 7.44
C THR A 86 0.83 -3.85 8.36
N GLY A 87 0.69 -3.49 9.64
CA GLY A 87 1.74 -3.72 10.64
C GLY A 87 2.05 -5.20 10.82
N ALA A 88 1.00 -6.03 10.86
CA ALA A 88 1.16 -7.48 10.95
C ALA A 88 1.87 -8.03 9.70
N LEU A 89 1.50 -7.54 8.53
CA LEU A 89 2.15 -7.95 7.28
C LEU A 89 3.64 -7.59 7.29
N ALA A 90 3.98 -6.37 7.70
CA ALA A 90 5.38 -5.95 7.77
C ALA A 90 6.18 -6.84 8.74
N ALA A 91 5.62 -7.13 9.91
CA ALA A 91 6.26 -7.98 10.92
C ALA A 91 6.47 -9.40 10.40
N GLU A 92 5.47 -9.97 9.76
CA GLU A 92 5.54 -11.35 9.28
C GLU A 92 6.46 -11.49 8.06
N LEU A 93 6.58 -10.46 7.23
CA LEU A 93 7.58 -10.45 6.17
C LEU A 93 9.00 -10.45 6.75
N VAL A 94 9.25 -9.66 7.78
CA VAL A 94 10.54 -9.64 8.46
C VAL A 94 10.82 -11.02 9.09
N ASN A 95 9.83 -11.61 9.75
CA ASN A 95 9.97 -12.94 10.34
C ASN A 95 10.28 -14.01 9.28
N ALA A 96 9.59 -13.95 8.13
CA ALA A 96 9.84 -14.90 7.05
C ALA A 96 11.28 -14.79 6.54
N VAL A 97 11.80 -13.57 6.44
CA VAL A 97 13.17 -13.34 5.97
C VAL A 97 14.19 -13.88 6.97
N TYR A 98 14.05 -13.54 8.26
CA TYR A 98 15.04 -13.96 9.25
C TYR A 98 14.93 -15.43 9.65
N ALA A 99 13.72 -15.93 9.76
CA ALA A 99 13.51 -17.32 10.20
C ALA A 99 13.51 -18.31 9.03
N ALA A 100 13.44 -17.82 7.79
CA ALA A 100 13.33 -18.65 6.59
C ALA A 100 12.18 -19.65 6.74
N LYS A 101 11.05 -19.21 7.25
CA LYS A 101 9.89 -20.06 7.50
C LYS A 101 8.64 -19.43 6.93
N THR A 102 7.66 -20.27 6.66
CA THR A 102 6.33 -19.81 6.27
C THR A 102 5.73 -18.98 7.39
N ALA A 103 5.17 -17.85 7.03
CA ALA A 103 4.52 -16.91 7.94
C ALA A 103 3.09 -16.65 7.49
N PHE A 104 2.27 -16.21 8.41
CA PHE A 104 0.84 -16.02 8.14
C PHE A 104 0.37 -14.69 8.72
N VAL A 105 -0.50 -14.02 7.98
CA VAL A 105 -1.22 -12.84 8.47
C VAL A 105 -2.71 -13.16 8.38
N PHE A 106 -3.41 -12.98 9.48
CA PHE A 106 -4.85 -13.17 9.53
C PHE A 106 -5.50 -11.88 10.00
N GLY A 107 -6.51 -11.46 9.28
CA GLY A 107 -7.35 -10.32 9.64
C GLY A 107 -8.81 -10.63 9.33
N GLN A 108 -9.66 -9.66 9.51
CA GLN A 108 -11.05 -9.80 9.14
C GLN A 108 -11.13 -9.88 7.61
N SER A 109 -11.62 -10.99 7.08
CA SER A 109 -11.69 -11.24 5.63
C SER A 109 -10.33 -11.17 4.93
N LEU A 110 -9.25 -11.38 5.66
CA LEU A 110 -7.88 -11.35 5.14
C LEU A 110 -7.12 -12.60 5.58
N LYS A 111 -6.43 -13.21 4.63
CA LYS A 111 -5.45 -14.25 4.91
C LYS A 111 -4.30 -14.10 3.93
N ILE A 112 -3.12 -13.90 4.46
CA ILE A 112 -1.90 -13.86 3.63
C ILE A 112 -0.98 -14.97 4.13
N THR A 113 -0.49 -15.78 3.21
CA THR A 113 0.52 -16.80 3.49
C THR A 113 1.80 -16.38 2.79
N ILE A 114 2.89 -16.31 3.52
CA ILE A 114 4.20 -15.95 3.00
C ILE A 114 5.06 -17.21 3.03
N THR A 115 5.41 -17.70 1.86
CA THR A 115 6.21 -18.91 1.73
C THR A 115 7.57 -18.58 1.15
N VAL A 116 8.61 -19.10 1.75
CA VAL A 116 9.98 -18.97 1.22
C VAL A 116 10.11 -19.91 0.03
N VAL A 117 10.49 -19.37 -1.11
CA VAL A 117 10.66 -20.12 -2.35
C VAL A 117 12.06 -19.85 -2.92
N ALA A 118 12.41 -20.53 -4.00
CA ALA A 118 13.69 -20.29 -4.64
C ALA A 118 13.81 -18.82 -5.07
N ASN A 119 14.84 -18.17 -4.60
CA ASN A 119 15.17 -16.77 -4.93
C ASN A 119 14.15 -15.73 -4.47
N GLY A 120 13.33 -16.06 -3.48
CA GLY A 120 12.40 -15.06 -2.98
C GLY A 120 11.29 -15.60 -2.09
N TYR A 121 10.18 -14.88 -2.13
CA TYR A 121 9.03 -15.11 -1.25
C TYR A 121 7.76 -15.05 -2.08
N LYS A 122 6.87 -15.99 -1.85
CA LYS A 122 5.57 -16.00 -2.48
C LYS A 122 4.53 -15.59 -1.45
N MET A 123 3.79 -14.54 -1.75
CA MET A 123 2.66 -14.10 -0.94
C MET A 123 1.38 -14.58 -1.61
N GLU A 124 0.64 -15.44 -0.93
CA GLU A 124 -0.69 -15.87 -1.36
C GLU A 124 -1.68 -15.05 -0.58
N CYS A 125 -2.40 -14.19 -1.27
CA CYS A 125 -3.30 -13.24 -0.64
C CYS A 125 -4.76 -13.61 -0.92
N HIS A 126 -5.55 -13.68 0.12
CA HIS A 126 -7.00 -13.83 0.05
C HIS A 126 -7.61 -12.67 0.82
N HIS A 127 -8.36 -11.83 0.14
CA HIS A 127 -8.92 -10.63 0.73
C HIS A 127 -10.28 -10.33 0.10
N GLU A 128 -11.30 -10.25 0.93
CA GLU A 128 -12.66 -9.90 0.50
C GLU A 128 -13.18 -10.73 -0.69
N GLY A 129 -12.85 -12.01 -0.70
CA GLY A 129 -13.30 -12.92 -1.76
C GLY A 129 -12.40 -12.96 -2.99
N GLU A 130 -11.43 -12.07 -3.08
CA GLU A 130 -10.44 -12.07 -4.15
C GLU A 130 -9.21 -12.84 -3.72
N ALA A 131 -8.53 -13.42 -4.67
CA ALA A 131 -7.31 -14.17 -4.40
C ALA A 131 -6.27 -13.91 -5.48
N PHE A 132 -5.04 -13.70 -5.06
CA PHE A 132 -3.91 -13.56 -5.96
C PHE A 132 -2.62 -13.98 -5.27
N ASP A 133 -1.61 -14.32 -6.05
CA ASP A 133 -0.27 -14.61 -5.55
C ASP A 133 0.67 -13.54 -6.08
N LEU A 134 1.55 -13.06 -5.20
CA LEU A 134 2.60 -12.12 -5.56
C LEU A 134 3.96 -12.71 -5.20
N PHE A 135 4.86 -12.73 -6.16
CA PHE A 135 6.23 -13.14 -5.92
C PHE A 135 7.10 -11.91 -5.66
N LEU A 136 7.89 -11.96 -4.60
CA LEU A 136 8.87 -10.94 -4.23
C LEU A 136 10.26 -11.57 -4.20
N SER A 137 11.16 -11.11 -5.06
CA SER A 137 12.53 -11.60 -5.05
C SER A 137 13.28 -11.17 -3.78
N THR A 138 14.37 -11.85 -3.48
CA THR A 138 15.23 -11.51 -2.33
C THR A 138 15.76 -10.08 -2.40
N GLY A 139 15.92 -9.54 -3.60
CA GLY A 139 16.37 -8.15 -3.76
C GLY A 139 15.26 -7.12 -3.56
N VAL A 140 14.00 -7.54 -3.68
CA VAL A 140 12.85 -6.64 -3.63
C VAL A 140 12.16 -6.65 -2.27
N ILE A 141 12.26 -7.77 -1.53
CA ILE A 141 11.53 -7.92 -0.27
C ILE A 141 11.77 -6.75 0.70
N TRP A 142 12.99 -6.28 0.79
CA TRP A 142 13.33 -5.18 1.69
C TRP A 142 12.76 -3.85 1.23
N ARG A 143 12.66 -3.63 -0.09
CA ARG A 143 12.00 -2.44 -0.62
C ARG A 143 10.52 -2.47 -0.30
N PHE A 144 9.92 -3.66 -0.40
CA PHE A 144 8.51 -3.84 -0.09
C PHE A 144 8.24 -3.58 1.39
N ILE A 145 9.06 -4.14 2.28
CA ILE A 145 8.99 -3.89 3.72
C ILE A 145 9.17 -2.40 4.03
N LYS A 146 10.14 -1.77 3.38
CA LYS A 146 10.38 -0.33 3.56
C LYS A 146 9.14 0.49 3.15
N GLY A 147 8.53 0.14 2.03
CA GLY A 147 7.31 0.79 1.59
C GLY A 147 6.17 0.66 2.60
N LEU A 148 6.00 -0.54 3.18
CA LEU A 148 5.02 -0.78 4.23
C LEU A 148 5.29 0.10 5.46
N LEU A 149 6.53 0.16 5.91
CA LEU A 149 6.89 0.95 7.08
C LEU A 149 6.67 2.45 6.86
N LEU A 150 7.00 2.95 5.67
CA LEU A 150 6.74 4.34 5.32
C LEU A 150 5.23 4.65 5.30
N ALA A 151 4.44 3.73 4.75
CA ALA A 151 2.99 3.89 4.71
C ALA A 151 2.37 3.82 6.12
N ILE A 152 2.87 2.92 6.96
CA ILE A 152 2.44 2.82 8.37
C ILE A 152 2.76 4.11 9.12
N ASP A 153 3.97 4.62 8.95
CA ASP A 153 4.38 5.86 9.60
C ASP A 153 3.50 7.03 9.16
N ALA A 154 3.21 7.12 7.87
CA ALA A 154 2.36 8.17 7.34
C ALA A 154 0.90 8.05 7.77
N ALA A 155 0.41 6.82 8.00
CA ALA A 155 -0.96 6.57 8.43
C ALA A 155 -1.13 6.70 9.94
N SER A 156 -0.04 6.62 10.68
CA SER A 156 -0.10 6.68 12.15
C SER A 156 -0.39 8.10 12.61
N PRO A 157 -1.28 8.27 13.57
CA PRO A 157 -1.55 9.60 14.09
C PRO A 157 -0.29 10.15 14.72
N GLY A 158 0.06 11.36 14.37
CA GLY A 158 1.23 12.02 14.92
C GLY A 158 1.13 12.11 16.43
N VAL A 159 2.29 11.99 17.08
CA VAL A 159 2.36 12.25 18.51
C VAL A 159 2.29 13.75 18.67
N ALA A 160 1.26 14.22 19.35
CA ALA A 160 1.17 15.63 19.69
C ALA A 160 2.26 15.95 20.70
N ASN A 161 3.16 16.83 20.34
CA ASN A 161 4.19 17.32 21.24
C ASN A 161 3.71 18.57 21.94
#